data_472c2bb355ce7a9bbec3a84930decf65
#
_entry.id   472c2bb355ce7a9bbec3a84930decf65
#
_cell.length_a   1.000
_cell.length_b   1.000
_cell.length_c   1.000
_cell.angle_alpha   90.00
_cell.angle_beta   90.00
_cell.angle_gamma   90.00
#
_symmetry.space_group_name_H-M   'P 1'
#
loop_
_entity.id
_entity.type
_entity.pdbx_description
1 polymer ?
#
loop_
_entity_poly.entity_id
_entity_poly.type
_entity_poly.pdbx_seq_one_letter_code
_entity_poly.pdbx_strand_id
1 'polypeptide(L)'
;PKGFDPTKVVQKKMVTQNHMLVDDAVKTKQFYFLFGVLMLNVTAGIGVLGQASVMIQELFSVDSVGAANAIDAHEAAGFVMLLSLFNMAGRFFWSTLSDYLGRKNTYIIFFSLGIVLYASIPSIGHAGSIVAFIAAFAIIISMYGGGFATIPAYLRDLFGTKNVGAIHGRLLLAWSAAAIAGPVLINYMRQYQLEVKGLPPAEV
;
A
#
# COMPACT_ATOMS: atom_id res chain seq x y z
N PRO A 1 -12.31 -30.97 -12.44
CA PRO A 1 -11.61 -31.72 -13.47
C PRO A 1 -11.79 -33.23 -13.20
N LYS A 2 -11.93 -34.03 -14.29
CA LYS A 2 -11.97 -35.51 -14.13
C LYS A 2 -10.67 -35.97 -13.44
N GLY A 3 -10.78 -36.69 -12.31
CA GLY A 3 -9.64 -37.18 -11.53
C GLY A 3 -9.20 -36.30 -10.35
N PHE A 4 -9.87 -35.17 -10.08
CA PHE A 4 -9.60 -34.38 -8.88
C PHE A 4 -10.22 -35.07 -7.64
N ASP A 5 -9.36 -35.52 -6.73
CA ASP A 5 -9.76 -36.11 -5.45
C ASP A 5 -9.53 -35.05 -4.34
N PRO A 6 -10.60 -34.47 -3.79
CA PRO A 6 -10.46 -33.43 -2.75
C PRO A 6 -9.84 -33.94 -1.45
N THR A 7 -9.83 -35.27 -1.22
CA THR A 7 -9.25 -35.87 0.00
C THR A 7 -7.72 -35.92 -0.05
N LYS A 8 -7.13 -35.82 -1.24
CA LYS A 8 -5.66 -35.85 -1.45
C LYS A 8 -5.02 -34.47 -1.45
N VAL A 9 -5.82 -33.41 -1.29
CA VAL A 9 -5.28 -32.04 -1.21
C VAL A 9 -4.60 -31.83 0.13
N VAL A 10 -3.27 -31.76 0.12
CA VAL A 10 -2.48 -31.42 1.30
C VAL A 10 -2.75 -29.95 1.64
N GLN A 11 -3.50 -29.69 2.71
CA GLN A 11 -3.72 -28.34 3.17
C GLN A 11 -2.42 -27.74 3.74
N LYS A 12 -2.10 -26.50 3.34
CA LYS A 12 -0.96 -25.77 3.91
C LYS A 12 -1.18 -25.59 5.42
N LYS A 13 -0.12 -25.75 6.23
CA LYS A 13 -0.17 -25.66 7.71
C LYS A 13 -0.77 -24.35 8.25
N MET A 14 -0.78 -23.28 7.46
CA MET A 14 -1.32 -21.96 7.87
C MET A 14 -2.83 -21.83 7.71
N VAL A 15 -3.49 -22.70 6.96
CA VAL A 15 -4.93 -22.59 6.67
C VAL A 15 -5.73 -23.29 7.78
N THR A 16 -6.64 -22.54 8.43
CA THR A 16 -7.56 -23.14 9.39
C THR A 16 -8.54 -24.10 8.72
N GLN A 17 -8.88 -25.18 9.42
CA GLN A 17 -9.92 -26.12 8.98
C GLN A 17 -11.33 -25.69 9.41
N ASN A 18 -11.44 -24.74 10.33
CA ASN A 18 -12.71 -24.18 10.75
C ASN A 18 -13.20 -23.16 9.73
N HIS A 19 -14.32 -23.46 9.07
CA HIS A 19 -14.94 -22.58 8.11
C HIS A 19 -15.97 -21.69 8.79
N MET A 20 -15.60 -20.45 9.10
CA MET A 20 -16.51 -19.51 9.76
C MET A 20 -17.58 -19.01 8.80
N LEU A 21 -18.77 -18.77 9.34
CA LEU A 21 -19.81 -18.03 8.64
C LEU A 21 -19.43 -16.54 8.56
N VAL A 22 -19.95 -15.85 7.56
CA VAL A 22 -19.62 -14.45 7.29
C VAL A 22 -20.01 -13.55 8.47
N ASP A 23 -21.21 -13.77 9.02
CA ASP A 23 -21.75 -12.99 10.13
C ASP A 23 -21.00 -13.23 11.46
N ASP A 24 -20.39 -14.39 11.62
CA ASP A 24 -19.56 -14.68 12.77
C ASP A 24 -18.14 -14.11 12.60
N ALA A 25 -17.59 -14.20 11.39
CA ALA A 25 -16.27 -13.62 11.08
C ALA A 25 -16.22 -12.12 11.36
N VAL A 26 -17.25 -11.37 10.95
CA VAL A 26 -17.32 -9.90 11.18
C VAL A 26 -17.50 -9.50 12.65
N LYS A 27 -17.86 -10.42 13.52
CA LYS A 27 -17.94 -10.16 14.98
C LYS A 27 -16.59 -10.37 15.69
N THR A 28 -15.60 -10.91 14.99
CA THR A 28 -14.29 -11.23 15.58
C THR A 28 -13.37 -10.02 15.65
N LYS A 29 -12.53 -9.96 16.68
CA LYS A 29 -11.46 -8.94 16.78
C LYS A 29 -10.49 -9.03 15.60
N GLN A 30 -10.22 -10.23 15.10
CA GLN A 30 -9.32 -10.49 13.97
C GLN A 30 -9.81 -9.78 12.69
N PHE A 31 -11.11 -9.78 12.43
CA PHE A 31 -11.69 -9.06 11.30
C PHE A 31 -11.43 -7.55 11.39
N TYR A 32 -11.67 -6.94 12.54
CA TYR A 32 -11.43 -5.51 12.76
C TYR A 32 -9.95 -5.14 12.72
N PHE A 33 -9.06 -6.00 13.22
CA PHE A 33 -7.63 -5.77 13.07
C PHE A 33 -7.20 -5.81 11.59
N LEU A 34 -7.70 -6.76 10.80
CA LEU A 34 -7.45 -6.80 9.37
C LEU A 34 -8.07 -5.63 8.62
N PHE A 35 -9.25 -5.18 9.04
CA PHE A 35 -9.89 -3.98 8.53
C PHE A 35 -8.99 -2.75 8.73
N GLY A 36 -8.48 -2.56 9.95
CA GLY A 36 -7.54 -1.47 10.25
C GLY A 36 -6.23 -1.57 9.46
N VAL A 37 -5.64 -2.76 9.40
CA VAL A 37 -4.41 -3.03 8.63
C VAL A 37 -4.60 -2.69 7.16
N LEU A 38 -5.70 -3.16 6.55
CA LEU A 38 -6.02 -2.88 5.15
C LEU A 38 -6.28 -1.38 4.94
N MET A 39 -7.10 -0.77 5.80
CA MET A 39 -7.43 0.66 5.71
C MET A 39 -6.18 1.52 5.77
N LEU A 40 -5.29 1.30 6.73
CA LEU A 40 -4.05 2.07 6.88
C LEU A 40 -3.09 1.87 5.70
N ASN A 41 -2.90 0.63 5.27
CA ASN A 41 -2.06 0.31 4.10
C ASN A 41 -2.56 1.00 2.83
N VAL A 42 -3.88 0.95 2.61
CA VAL A 42 -4.51 1.55 1.42
C VAL A 42 -4.52 3.08 1.51
N THR A 43 -4.81 3.65 2.67
CA THR A 43 -4.76 5.12 2.88
C THR A 43 -3.39 5.68 2.51
N ALA A 44 -2.31 5.05 3.01
CA ALA A 44 -0.94 5.45 2.70
C ALA A 44 -0.63 5.36 1.20
N GLY A 45 -0.99 4.23 0.55
CA GLY A 45 -0.69 4.02 -0.87
C GLY A 45 -1.51 4.90 -1.81
N ILE A 46 -2.82 5.04 -1.59
CA ILE A 46 -3.69 5.88 -2.43
C ILE A 46 -3.32 7.37 -2.26
N GLY A 47 -3.04 7.79 -1.04
CA GLY A 47 -2.61 9.16 -0.78
C GLY A 47 -1.37 9.54 -1.59
N VAL A 48 -0.36 8.67 -1.55
CA VAL A 48 0.88 8.87 -2.32
C VAL A 48 0.62 8.87 -3.82
N LEU A 49 -0.10 7.86 -4.34
CA LEU A 49 -0.37 7.78 -5.79
C LEU A 49 -1.13 8.99 -6.31
N GLY A 50 -2.05 9.53 -5.53
CA GLY A 50 -2.82 10.72 -5.91
C GLY A 50 -1.98 12.00 -6.01
N GLN A 51 -0.87 12.08 -5.29
CA GLN A 51 0.01 13.25 -5.26
C GLN A 51 1.38 13.02 -5.92
N ALA A 52 1.68 11.81 -6.35
CA ALA A 52 3.02 11.43 -6.82
C ALA A 52 3.56 12.34 -7.92
N SER A 53 2.73 12.69 -8.92
CA SER A 53 3.13 13.57 -10.02
C SER A 53 3.41 15.01 -9.56
N VAL A 54 2.57 15.55 -8.69
CA VAL A 54 2.74 16.89 -8.15
C VAL A 54 3.96 16.94 -7.25
N MET A 55 4.11 15.96 -6.37
CA MET A 55 5.19 15.88 -5.40
C MET A 55 6.58 15.83 -6.06
N ILE A 56 6.76 15.02 -7.11
CA ILE A 56 8.06 14.94 -7.79
C ILE A 56 8.37 16.23 -8.55
N GLN A 57 7.37 16.90 -9.15
CA GLN A 57 7.58 18.16 -9.85
C GLN A 57 7.90 19.31 -8.89
N GLU A 58 7.28 19.36 -7.72
CA GLU A 58 7.53 20.41 -6.72
C GLU A 58 8.89 20.24 -6.03
N LEU A 59 9.23 19.04 -5.59
CA LEU A 59 10.51 18.73 -4.94
C LEU A 59 11.71 18.88 -5.89
N PHE A 60 11.54 18.55 -7.16
CA PHE A 60 12.57 18.62 -8.19
C PHE A 60 12.23 19.70 -9.23
N SER A 61 11.77 20.86 -8.76
CA SER A 61 11.52 22.04 -9.58
C SER A 61 12.82 22.74 -9.98
N VAL A 62 12.76 23.60 -10.99
CA VAL A 62 13.90 24.42 -11.44
C VAL A 62 14.52 25.21 -10.28
N ASP A 63 13.69 25.75 -9.40
CA ASP A 63 14.12 26.55 -8.24
C ASP A 63 14.84 25.70 -7.18
N SER A 64 14.48 24.42 -7.07
CA SER A 64 15.03 23.51 -6.06
C SER A 64 16.33 22.83 -6.50
N VAL A 65 16.40 22.38 -7.77
CA VAL A 65 17.53 21.54 -8.26
C VAL A 65 18.23 22.10 -9.49
N GLY A 66 17.78 23.24 -9.99
CA GLY A 66 18.28 23.87 -11.24
C GLY A 66 17.70 23.25 -12.50
N ALA A 67 17.74 24.00 -13.60
CA ALA A 67 17.09 23.63 -14.86
C ALA A 67 17.55 22.29 -15.47
N ALA A 68 18.80 21.87 -15.21
CA ALA A 68 19.34 20.63 -15.74
C ALA A 68 18.81 19.36 -15.08
N ASN A 69 18.26 19.48 -13.86
CA ASN A 69 17.78 18.35 -13.07
C ASN A 69 16.29 18.48 -12.70
N ALA A 70 15.62 19.52 -13.20
CA ALA A 70 14.21 19.74 -12.92
C ALA A 70 13.36 18.70 -13.67
N ILE A 71 12.31 18.23 -12.98
CA ILE A 71 11.35 17.25 -13.53
C ILE A 71 10.16 17.97 -14.13
N ASP A 72 9.93 17.72 -15.41
CA ASP A 72 8.76 18.22 -16.13
C ASP A 72 7.53 17.32 -15.99
N ALA A 73 6.39 17.74 -16.55
CA ALA A 73 5.14 17.00 -16.48
C ALA A 73 5.22 15.64 -17.24
N HIS A 74 6.04 15.53 -18.28
CA HIS A 74 6.21 14.29 -19.04
C HIS A 74 7.03 13.26 -18.24
N GLU A 75 8.10 13.71 -17.61
CA GLU A 75 8.94 12.88 -16.74
C GLU A 75 8.17 12.45 -15.47
N ALA A 76 7.37 13.34 -14.90
CA ALA A 76 6.47 13.02 -13.79
C ALA A 76 5.42 11.96 -14.17
N ALA A 77 4.90 11.99 -15.40
CA ALA A 77 4.02 10.93 -15.91
C ALA A 77 4.77 9.59 -16.04
N GLY A 78 6.01 9.61 -16.49
CA GLY A 78 6.91 8.44 -16.52
C GLY A 78 7.15 7.86 -15.12
N PHE A 79 7.33 8.70 -14.12
CA PHE A 79 7.43 8.28 -12.71
C PHE A 79 6.16 7.57 -12.24
N VAL A 80 4.96 8.11 -12.50
CA VAL A 80 3.69 7.47 -12.13
C VAL A 80 3.51 6.12 -12.84
N MET A 81 3.91 6.02 -14.11
CA MET A 81 3.91 4.73 -14.82
C MET A 81 4.84 3.71 -14.15
N LEU A 82 6.04 4.13 -13.75
CA LEU A 82 6.98 3.28 -13.02
C LEU A 82 6.40 2.80 -11.69
N LEU A 83 5.78 3.68 -10.93
CA LEU A 83 5.09 3.32 -9.69
C LEU A 83 4.00 2.27 -9.91
N SER A 84 3.23 2.38 -11.00
CA SER A 84 2.19 1.41 -11.36
C SER A 84 2.79 0.03 -11.67
N LEU A 85 3.96 -0.01 -12.33
CA LEU A 85 4.69 -1.24 -12.57
C LEU A 85 5.16 -1.89 -11.26
N PHE A 86 5.69 -1.11 -10.32
CA PHE A 86 6.10 -1.61 -9.01
C PHE A 86 4.91 -2.05 -8.16
N ASN A 87 3.74 -1.40 -8.27
CA ASN A 87 2.50 -1.86 -7.66
C ASN A 87 2.14 -3.28 -8.14
N MET A 88 2.17 -3.49 -9.45
CA MET A 88 1.88 -4.79 -10.06
C MET A 88 2.91 -5.85 -9.63
N ALA A 89 4.20 -5.56 -9.79
CA ALA A 89 5.28 -6.47 -9.40
C ALA A 89 5.23 -6.81 -7.90
N GLY A 90 4.92 -5.83 -7.06
CA GLY A 90 4.76 -6.01 -5.62
C GLY A 90 3.68 -7.01 -5.23
N ARG A 91 2.59 -7.10 -6.00
CA ARG A 91 1.53 -8.09 -5.76
C ARG A 91 2.06 -9.52 -5.88
N PHE A 92 2.90 -9.79 -6.87
CA PHE A 92 3.51 -11.12 -7.06
C PHE A 92 4.61 -11.37 -6.02
N PHE A 93 5.53 -10.44 -5.87
CA PHE A 93 6.68 -10.59 -4.99
C PHE A 93 6.25 -10.78 -3.52
N TRP A 94 5.48 -9.84 -2.98
CA TRP A 94 5.11 -9.85 -1.57
C TRP A 94 4.10 -10.95 -1.22
N SER A 95 3.15 -11.28 -2.11
CA SER A 95 2.22 -12.36 -1.84
C SER A 95 2.94 -13.71 -1.78
N THR A 96 3.90 -13.95 -2.69
CA THR A 96 4.76 -15.13 -2.65
C THR A 96 5.62 -15.15 -1.39
N LEU A 97 6.30 -14.04 -1.08
CA LEU A 97 7.14 -13.93 0.10
C LEU A 97 6.35 -14.15 1.40
N SER A 98 5.10 -13.68 1.44
CA SER A 98 4.23 -13.86 2.61
C SER A 98 3.84 -15.32 2.86
N ASP A 99 3.96 -16.20 1.87
CA ASP A 99 3.78 -17.66 2.05
C ASP A 99 4.93 -18.28 2.88
N TYR A 100 6.10 -17.66 2.87
CA TYR A 100 7.30 -18.12 3.61
C TYR A 100 7.44 -17.40 4.96
N LEU A 101 7.30 -16.09 4.98
CA LEU A 101 7.47 -15.28 6.20
C LEU A 101 6.27 -15.36 7.14
N GLY A 102 5.09 -15.73 6.61
CA GLY A 102 3.80 -15.64 7.30
C GLY A 102 3.16 -14.26 7.14
N ARG A 103 1.82 -14.23 7.05
CA ARG A 103 1.03 -13.03 6.74
C ARG A 103 1.27 -11.90 7.73
N LYS A 104 1.24 -12.20 9.03
CA LYS A 104 1.46 -11.22 10.09
C LYS A 104 2.83 -10.54 9.97
N ASN A 105 3.89 -11.31 9.78
CA ASN A 105 5.25 -10.77 9.69
C ASN A 105 5.42 -9.89 8.45
N THR A 106 4.80 -10.26 7.33
CA THR A 106 4.79 -9.46 6.11
C THR A 106 4.20 -8.07 6.35
N TYR A 107 3.07 -7.96 7.07
CA TYR A 107 2.49 -6.66 7.40
C TYR A 107 3.33 -5.88 8.42
N ILE A 108 3.98 -6.56 9.36
CA ILE A 108 4.95 -5.89 10.26
C ILE A 108 6.07 -5.27 9.45
N ILE A 109 6.60 -5.98 8.44
CA ILE A 109 7.62 -5.43 7.53
C ILE A 109 7.08 -4.23 6.77
N PHE A 110 5.84 -4.29 6.22
CA PHE A 110 5.24 -3.17 5.50
C PHE A 110 5.17 -1.91 6.35
N PHE A 111 4.67 -2.02 7.56
CA PHE A 111 4.55 -0.85 8.43
C PHE A 111 5.90 -0.36 8.94
N SER A 112 6.80 -1.25 9.36
CA SER A 112 8.11 -0.86 9.86
C SER A 112 8.98 -0.21 8.78
N LEU A 113 9.06 -0.85 7.60
CA LEU A 113 9.81 -0.30 6.47
C LEU A 113 9.12 0.96 5.93
N GLY A 114 7.80 0.99 5.90
CA GLY A 114 7.02 2.16 5.53
C GLY A 114 7.35 3.38 6.39
N ILE A 115 7.38 3.23 7.72
CA ILE A 115 7.75 4.33 8.64
C ILE A 115 9.12 4.89 8.28
N VAL A 116 10.12 4.02 8.07
CA VAL A 116 11.49 4.45 7.72
C VAL A 116 11.52 5.18 6.38
N LEU A 117 10.86 4.62 5.36
CA LEU A 117 10.85 5.19 4.01
C LEU A 117 10.11 6.54 4.00
N TYR A 118 8.90 6.62 4.56
CA TYR A 118 8.16 7.89 4.61
C TYR A 118 8.91 8.95 5.39
N ALA A 119 9.55 8.60 6.51
CA ALA A 119 10.36 9.54 7.29
C ALA A 119 11.62 10.02 6.54
N SER A 120 12.13 9.24 5.60
CA SER A 120 13.32 9.60 4.80
C SER A 120 13.00 10.50 3.60
N ILE A 121 11.74 10.56 3.12
CA ILE A 121 11.36 11.30 1.92
C ILE A 121 11.77 12.79 1.98
N PRO A 122 11.49 13.55 3.07
CA PRO A 122 11.89 14.94 3.11
C PRO A 122 13.41 15.12 2.99
N SER A 123 14.18 14.30 3.69
CA SER A 123 15.66 14.35 3.63
C SER A 123 16.20 14.02 2.24
N ILE A 124 15.57 13.06 1.54
CA ILE A 124 15.92 12.69 0.16
C ILE A 124 15.60 13.84 -0.80
N GLY A 125 14.44 14.49 -0.63
CA GLY A 125 14.05 15.67 -1.41
C GLY A 125 15.05 16.83 -1.23
N HIS A 126 15.38 17.19 0.01
CA HIS A 126 16.39 18.22 0.29
C HIS A 126 17.78 17.90 -0.23
N ALA A 127 18.15 16.61 -0.29
CA ALA A 127 19.42 16.18 -0.89
C ALA A 127 19.40 16.23 -2.45
N GLY A 128 18.27 16.50 -3.08
CA GLY A 128 18.12 16.55 -4.54
C GLY A 128 18.34 15.20 -5.23
N SER A 129 18.22 14.08 -4.53
CA SER A 129 18.51 12.75 -5.07
C SER A 129 17.26 12.12 -5.70
N ILE A 130 17.02 12.40 -6.99
CA ILE A 130 15.91 11.84 -7.76
C ILE A 130 15.90 10.30 -7.72
N VAL A 131 17.06 9.67 -7.87
CA VAL A 131 17.17 8.20 -7.88
C VAL A 131 16.73 7.60 -6.55
N ALA A 132 17.19 8.17 -5.42
CA ALA A 132 16.79 7.71 -4.10
C ALA A 132 15.29 7.93 -3.84
N PHE A 133 14.73 9.05 -4.32
CA PHE A 133 13.32 9.36 -4.24
C PHE A 133 12.48 8.32 -5.00
N ILE A 134 12.80 8.08 -6.27
CA ILE A 134 12.12 7.08 -7.10
C ILE A 134 12.22 5.69 -6.47
N ALA A 135 13.39 5.30 -5.97
CA ALA A 135 13.59 3.99 -5.33
C ALA A 135 12.74 3.84 -4.06
N ALA A 136 12.69 4.86 -3.20
CA ALA A 136 11.87 4.85 -1.99
C ALA A 136 10.39 4.69 -2.32
N PHE A 137 9.87 5.48 -3.27
CA PHE A 137 8.48 5.39 -3.71
C PHE A 137 8.15 4.07 -4.40
N ALA A 138 9.07 3.53 -5.21
CA ALA A 138 8.90 2.22 -5.84
C ALA A 138 8.72 1.11 -4.79
N ILE A 139 9.52 1.13 -3.71
CA ILE A 139 9.39 0.17 -2.61
C ILE A 139 8.06 0.38 -1.87
N ILE A 140 7.71 1.61 -1.51
CA ILE A 140 6.44 1.95 -0.83
C ILE A 140 5.25 1.42 -1.64
N ILE A 141 5.21 1.71 -2.93
CA ILE A 141 4.10 1.32 -3.80
C ILE A 141 4.09 -0.20 -4.09
N SER A 142 5.26 -0.85 -4.09
CA SER A 142 5.31 -2.32 -4.15
C SER A 142 4.66 -2.96 -2.92
N MET A 143 4.91 -2.40 -1.73
CA MET A 143 4.29 -2.87 -0.48
C MET A 143 2.77 -2.60 -0.46
N TYR A 144 2.32 -1.46 -0.98
CA TYR A 144 0.91 -1.18 -1.16
C TYR A 144 0.22 -2.25 -2.02
N GLY A 145 0.79 -2.57 -3.20
CA GLY A 145 0.27 -3.64 -4.07
C GLY A 145 0.30 -5.00 -3.40
N GLY A 146 1.40 -5.33 -2.73
CA GLY A 146 1.59 -6.58 -1.99
C GLY A 146 0.61 -6.73 -0.82
N GLY A 147 0.37 -5.65 -0.08
CA GLY A 147 -0.59 -5.63 1.02
C GLY A 147 -1.99 -6.04 0.56
N PHE A 148 -2.45 -5.45 -0.53
CA PHE A 148 -3.75 -5.80 -1.10
C PHE A 148 -3.82 -7.26 -1.57
N ALA A 149 -2.78 -7.74 -2.27
CA ALA A 149 -2.76 -9.11 -2.80
C ALA A 149 -2.65 -10.19 -1.68
N THR A 150 -2.09 -9.85 -0.52
CA THR A 150 -1.91 -10.77 0.61
C THR A 150 -3.19 -10.96 1.43
N ILE A 151 -4.12 -9.99 1.44
CA ILE A 151 -5.34 -10.02 2.26
C ILE A 151 -6.23 -11.25 2.03
N PRO A 152 -6.57 -11.65 0.79
CA PRO A 152 -7.42 -12.83 0.59
C PRO A 152 -6.80 -14.11 1.17
N ALA A 153 -5.48 -14.26 1.06
CA ALA A 153 -4.76 -15.37 1.63
C ALA A 153 -4.77 -15.33 3.17
N TYR A 154 -4.64 -14.15 3.77
CA TYR A 154 -4.71 -13.97 5.21
C TYR A 154 -6.10 -14.29 5.77
N LEU A 155 -7.16 -13.83 5.08
CA LEU A 155 -8.54 -14.18 5.44
C LEU A 155 -8.79 -15.69 5.38
N ARG A 156 -8.27 -16.36 4.32
CA ARG A 156 -8.36 -17.80 4.20
C ARG A 156 -7.67 -18.52 5.36
N ASP A 157 -6.50 -18.04 5.74
CA ASP A 157 -5.70 -18.64 6.82
C ASP A 157 -6.43 -18.49 8.19
N LEU A 158 -7.17 -17.41 8.42
CA LEU A 158 -7.89 -17.14 9.67
C LEU A 158 -9.31 -17.71 9.72
N PHE A 159 -10.07 -17.57 8.63
CA PHE A 159 -11.52 -17.87 8.60
C PHE A 159 -11.90 -19.08 7.75
N GLY A 160 -10.91 -19.74 7.14
CA GLY A 160 -11.11 -20.90 6.28
C GLY A 160 -11.51 -20.53 4.85
N THR A 161 -11.64 -21.56 4.01
CA THR A 161 -11.76 -21.40 2.55
C THR A 161 -13.18 -21.19 2.04
N LYS A 162 -14.21 -21.67 2.78
CA LYS A 162 -15.60 -21.72 2.26
C LYS A 162 -16.20 -20.35 1.98
N ASN A 163 -16.07 -19.41 2.91
CA ASN A 163 -16.74 -18.12 2.87
C ASN A 163 -15.77 -16.95 2.64
N VAL A 164 -14.51 -17.22 2.29
CA VAL A 164 -13.46 -16.21 2.18
C VAL A 164 -13.82 -15.07 1.22
N GLY A 165 -14.47 -15.35 0.11
CA GLY A 165 -14.88 -14.32 -0.86
C GLY A 165 -15.91 -13.35 -0.28
N ALA A 166 -16.91 -13.86 0.45
CA ALA A 166 -17.93 -13.02 1.09
C ALA A 166 -17.38 -12.22 2.27
N ILE A 167 -16.46 -12.80 3.07
CA ILE A 167 -15.76 -12.10 4.15
C ILE A 167 -14.87 -11.01 3.57
N HIS A 168 -14.15 -11.28 2.48
CA HIS A 168 -13.33 -10.31 1.77
C HIS A 168 -14.16 -9.16 1.21
N GLY A 169 -15.33 -9.45 0.61
CA GLY A 169 -16.25 -8.41 0.13
C GLY A 169 -16.64 -7.41 1.22
N ARG A 170 -16.91 -7.88 2.45
CA ARG A 170 -17.17 -7.00 3.60
C ARG A 170 -15.90 -6.25 4.07
N LEU A 171 -14.75 -6.89 4.01
CA LEU A 171 -13.48 -6.25 4.36
C LEU A 171 -13.10 -5.13 3.38
N LEU A 172 -13.54 -5.20 2.11
CA LEU A 172 -13.29 -4.15 1.12
C LEU A 172 -13.93 -2.80 1.45
N LEU A 173 -14.85 -2.74 2.41
CA LEU A 173 -15.30 -1.45 2.97
C LEU A 173 -14.15 -0.64 3.58
N ALA A 174 -13.10 -1.30 4.08
CA ALA A 174 -11.87 -0.64 4.52
C ALA A 174 -11.17 0.08 3.37
N TRP A 175 -11.19 -0.49 2.17
CA TRP A 175 -10.68 0.16 0.96
C TRP A 175 -11.47 1.41 0.62
N SER A 176 -12.81 1.31 0.60
CA SER A 176 -13.67 2.46 0.31
C SER A 176 -13.46 3.59 1.30
N ALA A 177 -13.34 3.29 2.60
CA ALA A 177 -13.02 4.27 3.63
C ALA A 177 -11.65 4.92 3.40
N ALA A 178 -10.64 4.11 3.05
CA ALA A 178 -9.28 4.58 2.78
C ALA A 178 -9.20 5.45 1.51
N ALA A 179 -9.97 5.10 0.47
CA ALA A 179 -10.03 5.85 -0.78
C ALA A 179 -10.55 7.29 -0.59
N ILE A 180 -11.38 7.50 0.43
CA ILE A 180 -11.84 8.84 0.84
C ILE A 180 -10.82 9.47 1.81
N ALA A 181 -10.44 8.73 2.85
CA ALA A 181 -9.59 9.26 3.92
C ALA A 181 -8.19 9.68 3.44
N GLY A 182 -7.57 8.90 2.52
CA GLY A 182 -6.22 9.17 2.02
C GLY A 182 -6.10 10.54 1.33
N PRO A 183 -6.79 10.75 0.22
CA PRO A 183 -6.76 12.03 -0.50
C PRO A 183 -7.22 13.21 0.35
N VAL A 184 -8.29 13.04 1.15
CA VAL A 184 -8.79 14.12 2.02
C VAL A 184 -7.74 14.52 3.04
N LEU A 185 -7.10 13.57 3.72
CA LEU A 185 -6.09 13.85 4.72
C LEU A 185 -4.89 14.58 4.12
N ILE A 186 -4.35 14.08 3.01
CA ILE A 186 -3.17 14.66 2.38
C ILE A 186 -3.47 16.06 1.82
N ASN A 187 -4.58 16.23 1.10
CA ASN A 187 -4.95 17.53 0.55
C ASN A 187 -5.21 18.56 1.67
N TYR A 188 -5.88 18.15 2.76
CA TYR A 188 -6.10 19.04 3.90
C TYR A 188 -4.78 19.44 4.57
N MET A 189 -3.88 18.49 4.79
CA MET A 189 -2.57 18.78 5.40
C MET A 189 -1.74 19.71 4.49
N ARG A 190 -1.74 19.44 3.18
CA ARG A 190 -1.04 20.27 2.20
C ARG A 190 -1.60 21.70 2.18
N GLN A 191 -2.92 21.83 2.08
CA GLN A 191 -3.57 23.14 2.09
C GLN A 191 -3.28 23.92 3.39
N TYR A 192 -3.34 23.26 4.53
CA TYR A 192 -3.01 23.86 5.83
C TYR A 192 -1.57 24.37 5.88
N GLN A 193 -0.62 23.65 5.33
CA GLN A 193 0.78 24.06 5.33
C GLN A 193 1.02 25.23 4.37
N LEU A 194 0.41 25.22 3.19
CA LEU A 194 0.52 26.33 2.21
C LEU A 194 -0.16 27.60 2.70
N GLU A 195 -1.41 27.51 3.16
CA GLU A 195 -2.23 28.69 3.48
C GLU A 195 -2.00 29.23 4.89
N VAL A 196 -1.86 28.34 5.88
CA VAL A 196 -1.77 28.75 7.30
C VAL A 196 -0.34 28.93 7.74
N LYS A 197 0.58 28.07 7.31
CA LYS A 197 2.00 28.19 7.67
C LYS A 197 2.82 28.99 6.64
N GLY A 198 2.26 29.22 5.44
CA GLY A 198 2.96 29.96 4.38
C GLY A 198 4.20 29.26 3.85
N LEU A 199 4.28 27.94 3.97
CA LEU A 199 5.41 27.18 3.47
C LEU A 199 5.40 27.11 1.93
N PRO A 200 6.55 27.14 1.27
CA PRO A 200 6.61 27.00 -0.18
C PRO A 200 6.22 25.56 -0.59
N PRO A 201 5.69 25.35 -1.82
CA PRO A 201 5.24 24.04 -2.29
C PRO A 201 6.28 22.93 -2.16
N ALA A 202 7.56 23.25 -2.31
CA ALA A 202 8.66 22.27 -2.18
C ALA A 202 8.90 21.79 -0.74
N GLU A 203 8.32 22.45 0.29
CA GLU A 203 8.44 22.08 1.70
C GLU A 203 7.16 21.44 2.27
N VAL A 204 6.12 21.27 1.45
CA VAL A 204 4.79 20.75 1.79
C VAL A 204 4.58 19.35 1.21
#